data_bcb3bfed847e5a659de2205889d56d33
#
_entry.id   bcb3bfed847e5a659de2205889d56d33
#
_cell.length_a   1.000
_cell.length_b   1.000
_cell.length_c   1.000
_cell.angle_alpha   90.00
_cell.angle_beta   90.00
_cell.angle_gamma   90.00
#
_symmetry.space_group_name_H-M   'P 1'
#
loop_
_entity.id
_entity.type
_entity.pdbx_description
1 polymer ?
#
loop_
_entity_poly.entity_id
_entity_poly.type
_entity_poly.pdbx_seq_one_letter_code
_entity_poly.pdbx_strand_id
1 'polypeptide(L)'
;MFIGRRHFLASSAIALSAPTLIANAFGSSEGPRKRIAFLGTTVFQHSHAQHFLDRHAMGYTWGGRWQMPRFDVASVYIDQTPEADLAKSRIEKYGLKAFPSIAEALTLGTSKLAVDGVVIIAEHGKYPVNEKGQTRYPRYDWFKQVVKVFESSGRSVPVFNDKHLSTNWNECVEMVEDSKRLGFGFLAGSSLPVTWRLPSIDLPFGTPMSESACVCYGGVDSYDFHGLETAQCMSERRAGGEVGISSVHALKGENLWEELAKPEREISRKLVVAALTRSHNLPVDTGYPTAPVTFEWARKNLQGTTGYLIEHLDGYRTTMLMTNIRDFNYAGMRKDTGEIVSCQMYLPMPGTSATTADFFNPLARHVETLVLEGKSPYPVERTLLTSGMVIGGVESLFAGEKRIDTPEMKVAYQATRESHHWQT
;
A
#
# COMPACT_ATOMS: atom_id res chain seq x y z
N MET A 1 10.58 41.20 -49.53
CA MET A 1 9.74 40.45 -50.45
C MET A 1 8.60 39.82 -49.57
N PHE A 2 7.45 40.49 -49.56
CA PHE A 2 6.30 40.11 -48.75
C PHE A 2 5.50 39.09 -49.54
N ILE A 3 5.27 37.91 -48.97
CA ILE A 3 4.30 36.92 -49.50
C ILE A 3 3.11 36.88 -48.55
N GLY A 4 1.95 37.19 -49.14
CA GLY A 4 0.73 37.55 -48.46
C GLY A 4 -0.03 36.40 -47.78
N ARG A 5 -0.68 36.79 -46.71
CA ARG A 5 -1.81 36.10 -46.08
C ARG A 5 -3.07 36.11 -47.00
N ARG A 6 -3.32 35.06 -47.75
CA ARG A 6 -4.65 34.78 -48.36
C ARG A 6 -4.57 33.38 -48.96
N HIS A 7 -5.05 32.38 -48.24
CA HIS A 7 -5.70 31.15 -48.73
C HIS A 7 -5.80 30.15 -47.54
N PHE A 8 -6.70 30.48 -46.62
CA PHE A 8 -7.10 29.51 -45.57
C PHE A 8 -8.55 29.77 -45.18
N LEU A 9 -9.46 29.79 -46.18
CA LEU A 9 -10.88 29.82 -45.99
C LEU A 9 -11.58 29.17 -47.20
N ALA A 10 -11.57 27.87 -47.30
CA ALA A 10 -12.57 27.12 -48.07
C ALA A 10 -12.37 25.61 -47.78
N SER A 11 -13.10 25.07 -46.83
CA SER A 11 -13.59 23.69 -46.75
C SER A 11 -14.04 23.40 -45.31
N SER A 12 -15.08 24.05 -44.90
CA SER A 12 -15.83 23.70 -43.68
C SER A 12 -17.22 23.22 -44.10
N ALA A 13 -17.32 21.99 -44.45
CA ALA A 13 -18.60 21.26 -44.47
C ALA A 13 -18.27 19.79 -44.71
N ILE A 14 -18.18 18.99 -43.66
CA ILE A 14 -18.59 17.57 -43.71
C ILE A 14 -18.77 17.13 -42.26
N ALA A 15 -20.04 16.92 -41.95
CA ALA A 15 -20.65 15.82 -41.17
C ALA A 15 -20.29 15.70 -39.68
N LEU A 16 -21.17 16.24 -38.90
CA LEU A 16 -21.63 15.61 -37.65
C LEU A 16 -22.21 14.22 -38.01
N SER A 17 -21.40 13.17 -37.78
CA SER A 17 -21.91 11.82 -37.71
C SER A 17 -21.05 10.98 -36.80
N ALA A 18 -21.68 10.60 -35.69
CA ALA A 18 -21.47 9.44 -34.87
C ALA A 18 -20.26 9.40 -33.89
N PRO A 19 -20.53 9.43 -32.60
CA PRO A 19 -19.64 8.86 -31.57
C PRO A 19 -19.93 7.34 -31.44
N THR A 20 -19.54 6.53 -32.43
CA THR A 20 -19.81 5.08 -32.36
C THR A 20 -18.64 4.21 -32.83
N LEU A 21 -17.39 4.65 -32.70
CA LEU A 21 -16.25 3.84 -33.15
C LEU A 21 -15.01 3.89 -32.22
N ILE A 22 -15.20 4.07 -30.91
CA ILE A 22 -14.10 3.88 -29.95
C ILE A 22 -14.27 2.59 -29.10
N ALA A 23 -15.27 1.77 -29.37
CA ALA A 23 -15.60 0.59 -28.57
C ALA A 23 -14.85 -0.70 -28.96
N ASN A 24 -14.01 -0.75 -30.00
CA ASN A 24 -13.49 -2.02 -30.53
C ASN A 24 -11.98 -2.12 -30.71
N ALA A 25 -11.18 -1.55 -29.78
CA ALA A 25 -9.72 -1.76 -29.78
C ALA A 25 -9.21 -2.57 -28.59
N PHE A 26 -10.09 -3.12 -27.77
CA PHE A 26 -9.70 -3.99 -26.64
C PHE A 26 -10.24 -5.38 -26.93
N GLY A 27 -9.31 -6.33 -27.15
CA GLY A 27 -9.65 -7.71 -27.38
C GLY A 27 -10.70 -8.20 -26.39
N SER A 28 -11.83 -8.64 -26.87
CA SER A 28 -12.84 -9.33 -26.09
C SER A 28 -12.19 -10.57 -25.50
N SER A 29 -12.02 -10.62 -24.18
CA SER A 29 -11.81 -11.90 -23.52
C SER A 29 -13.02 -12.77 -23.85
N GLU A 30 -12.83 -13.88 -24.52
CA GLU A 30 -13.88 -14.85 -24.78
C GLU A 30 -14.37 -15.43 -23.45
N GLY A 31 -15.42 -14.84 -22.89
CA GLY A 31 -16.04 -15.28 -21.64
C GLY A 31 -16.76 -14.15 -20.89
N PRO A 32 -17.67 -14.48 -19.98
CA PRO A 32 -18.35 -13.47 -19.15
C PRO A 32 -17.31 -12.79 -18.24
N ARG A 33 -17.40 -11.45 -18.16
CA ARG A 33 -16.53 -10.66 -17.29
C ARG A 33 -16.66 -11.10 -15.83
N LYS A 34 -15.54 -11.18 -15.13
CA LYS A 34 -15.51 -11.44 -13.69
C LYS A 34 -16.26 -10.33 -12.95
N ARG A 35 -16.89 -10.67 -11.82
CA ARG A 35 -17.67 -9.75 -11.01
C ARG A 35 -17.09 -9.69 -9.59
N ILE A 36 -16.95 -8.48 -9.04
CA ILE A 36 -16.46 -8.31 -7.67
C ILE A 36 -17.53 -7.72 -6.75
N ALA A 37 -17.43 -8.04 -5.46
CA ALA A 37 -18.05 -7.29 -4.38
C ALA A 37 -17.03 -6.28 -3.81
N PHE A 38 -17.46 -5.02 -3.68
CA PHE A 38 -16.69 -3.95 -3.07
C PHE A 38 -17.25 -3.65 -1.67
N LEU A 39 -16.42 -3.79 -0.64
CA LEU A 39 -16.78 -3.58 0.76
C LEU A 39 -15.98 -2.38 1.28
N GLY A 40 -16.66 -1.27 1.59
CA GLY A 40 -16.04 -0.03 2.04
C GLY A 40 -16.61 0.47 3.36
N THR A 41 -15.79 1.04 4.23
CA THR A 41 -16.28 1.68 5.47
C THR A 41 -16.95 3.00 5.19
N THR A 42 -16.28 3.90 4.49
CA THR A 42 -16.78 5.22 4.09
C THR A 42 -16.19 5.63 2.74
N VAL A 43 -16.93 6.41 1.95
CA VAL A 43 -16.44 6.93 0.66
C VAL A 43 -16.50 8.46 0.68
N PHE A 44 -15.36 9.11 0.87
CA PHE A 44 -15.24 10.57 0.80
C PHE A 44 -14.02 10.96 -0.03
N GLN A 45 -13.89 12.24 -0.37
CA GLN A 45 -12.80 12.72 -1.22
C GLN A 45 -11.43 12.36 -0.65
N HIS A 46 -10.60 11.70 -1.43
CA HIS A 46 -9.28 11.18 -1.09
C HIS A 46 -9.27 9.99 -0.11
N SER A 47 -10.42 9.41 0.23
CA SER A 47 -10.43 8.14 0.94
C SER A 47 -9.93 6.99 0.05
N HIS A 48 -9.33 5.97 0.64
CA HIS A 48 -8.93 4.76 -0.10
C HIS A 48 -10.14 4.13 -0.81
N ALA A 49 -11.29 4.05 -0.13
CA ALA A 49 -12.51 3.52 -0.74
C ALA A 49 -12.92 4.30 -2.01
N GLN A 50 -12.81 5.64 -2.01
CA GLN A 50 -13.06 6.43 -3.22
C GLN A 50 -12.04 6.09 -4.32
N HIS A 51 -10.75 6.04 -3.98
CA HIS A 51 -9.71 5.78 -4.96
C HIS A 51 -9.87 4.42 -5.65
N PHE A 52 -10.18 3.37 -4.89
CA PHE A 52 -10.40 2.03 -5.46
C PHE A 52 -11.74 1.94 -6.20
N LEU A 53 -12.83 2.43 -5.61
CA LEU A 53 -14.15 2.35 -6.23
C LEU A 53 -14.19 3.09 -7.57
N ASP A 54 -13.68 4.33 -7.62
CA ASP A 54 -13.65 5.11 -8.86
C ASP A 54 -12.80 4.40 -9.93
N ARG A 55 -11.62 3.84 -9.58
CA ARG A 55 -10.78 3.09 -10.54
C ARG A 55 -11.45 1.82 -11.05
N HIS A 56 -12.05 1.06 -10.17
CA HIS A 56 -12.70 -0.21 -10.53
C HIS A 56 -14.03 -0.04 -11.24
N ALA A 57 -14.69 1.14 -11.12
CA ALA A 57 -15.95 1.43 -11.80
C ALA A 57 -15.76 2.16 -13.14
N MET A 58 -14.79 3.08 -13.24
CA MET A 58 -14.65 3.94 -14.41
C MET A 58 -13.31 3.83 -15.13
N GLY A 59 -12.34 3.13 -14.57
CA GLY A 59 -11.01 3.00 -15.14
C GLY A 59 -9.98 3.97 -14.59
N TYR A 60 -8.76 3.84 -15.11
CA TYR A 60 -7.58 4.61 -14.68
C TYR A 60 -6.50 4.62 -15.77
N THR A 61 -5.53 5.52 -15.63
CA THR A 61 -4.37 5.56 -16.53
C THR A 61 -3.39 4.42 -16.25
N TRP A 62 -2.96 3.73 -17.31
CA TRP A 62 -1.93 2.70 -17.26
C TRP A 62 -1.11 2.70 -18.55
N GLY A 63 0.22 2.72 -18.46
CA GLY A 63 1.08 2.76 -19.65
C GLY A 63 0.78 3.94 -20.58
N GLY A 64 0.48 5.12 -20.04
CA GLY A 64 0.14 6.32 -20.80
C GLY A 64 -1.23 6.30 -21.49
N ARG A 65 -2.09 5.31 -21.20
CA ARG A 65 -3.41 5.17 -21.81
C ARG A 65 -4.49 5.00 -20.75
N TRP A 66 -5.72 5.43 -21.06
CA TRP A 66 -6.86 5.11 -20.23
C TRP A 66 -7.22 3.63 -20.37
N GLN A 67 -7.37 2.94 -19.24
CA GLN A 67 -7.72 1.52 -19.18
C GLN A 67 -9.04 1.36 -18.44
N MET A 68 -9.98 0.62 -19.03
CA MET A 68 -11.16 0.17 -18.31
C MET A 68 -10.81 -1.04 -17.44
N PRO A 69 -11.46 -1.21 -16.27
CA PRO A 69 -11.24 -2.39 -15.44
C PRO A 69 -11.55 -3.67 -16.21
N ARG A 70 -10.81 -4.73 -15.91
CA ARG A 70 -11.00 -6.04 -16.57
C ARG A 70 -12.08 -6.90 -15.90
N PHE A 71 -12.73 -6.37 -14.87
CA PHE A 71 -13.88 -6.97 -14.18
C PHE A 71 -14.96 -5.91 -13.95
N ASP A 72 -16.13 -6.32 -13.46
CA ASP A 72 -17.24 -5.44 -13.13
C ASP A 72 -17.45 -5.38 -11.61
N VAL A 73 -17.73 -4.20 -11.07
CA VAL A 73 -18.21 -4.03 -9.69
C VAL A 73 -19.69 -4.38 -9.65
N ALA A 74 -20.01 -5.62 -9.26
CA ALA A 74 -21.38 -6.14 -9.26
C ALA A 74 -22.18 -5.75 -8.03
N SER A 75 -21.51 -5.49 -6.91
CA SER A 75 -22.15 -5.11 -5.66
C SER A 75 -21.25 -4.21 -4.82
N VAL A 76 -21.88 -3.38 -3.99
CA VAL A 76 -21.20 -2.57 -2.98
C VAL A 76 -21.89 -2.73 -1.64
N TYR A 77 -21.07 -2.78 -0.58
CA TYR A 77 -21.49 -2.60 0.81
C TYR A 77 -20.71 -1.42 1.38
N ILE A 78 -21.41 -0.43 1.93
CA ILE A 78 -20.81 0.74 2.58
C ILE A 78 -21.38 0.84 3.98
N ASP A 79 -20.50 0.80 4.98
CA ASP A 79 -20.89 0.69 6.38
C ASP A 79 -21.38 2.01 6.97
N GLN A 80 -20.74 3.13 6.61
CA GLN A 80 -21.04 4.45 7.16
C GLN A 80 -21.11 5.49 6.05
N THR A 81 -22.10 6.38 6.17
CA THR A 81 -22.34 7.49 5.22
C THR A 81 -22.29 8.83 5.97
N PRO A 82 -21.10 9.37 6.23
CA PRO A 82 -20.94 10.69 6.87
C PRO A 82 -21.44 11.82 5.97
N GLU A 83 -21.55 13.05 6.51
CA GLU A 83 -22.05 14.22 5.77
C GLU A 83 -21.32 14.46 4.43
N ALA A 84 -20.01 14.24 4.38
CA ALA A 84 -19.20 14.38 3.18
C ALA A 84 -19.14 13.09 2.31
N ASP A 85 -20.10 12.17 2.50
CA ASP A 85 -20.12 10.90 1.78
C ASP A 85 -20.33 11.06 0.27
N LEU A 86 -19.56 10.31 -0.50
CA LEU A 86 -19.66 10.22 -1.94
C LEU A 86 -20.26 8.90 -2.43
N ALA A 87 -20.54 7.93 -1.53
CA ALA A 87 -20.97 6.59 -1.92
C ALA A 87 -22.28 6.65 -2.73
N LYS A 88 -23.27 7.38 -2.24
CA LYS A 88 -24.55 7.52 -2.94
C LYS A 88 -24.37 8.02 -4.38
N SER A 89 -23.60 9.10 -4.55
CA SER A 89 -23.35 9.69 -5.88
C SER A 89 -22.58 8.74 -6.81
N ARG A 90 -21.66 7.91 -6.27
CA ARG A 90 -20.91 6.90 -7.04
C ARG A 90 -21.79 5.72 -7.43
N ILE A 91 -22.62 5.23 -6.51
CA ILE A 91 -23.59 4.17 -6.76
C ILE A 91 -24.53 4.56 -7.91
N GLU A 92 -25.10 5.75 -7.84
CA GLU A 92 -25.98 6.29 -8.87
C GLU A 92 -25.24 6.50 -10.21
N LYS A 93 -24.09 7.18 -10.18
CA LYS A 93 -23.32 7.51 -11.38
C LYS A 93 -22.82 6.28 -12.14
N TYR A 94 -22.41 5.25 -11.42
CA TYR A 94 -21.84 4.05 -12.02
C TYR A 94 -22.86 2.90 -12.17
N GLY A 95 -24.10 3.11 -11.75
CA GLY A 95 -25.15 2.08 -11.81
C GLY A 95 -24.87 0.86 -10.92
N LEU A 96 -24.20 1.06 -9.77
CA LEU A 96 -23.79 -0.01 -8.88
C LEU A 96 -24.97 -0.49 -8.02
N LYS A 97 -24.94 -1.76 -7.62
CA LYS A 97 -25.95 -2.35 -6.76
C LYS A 97 -25.48 -2.37 -5.31
N ALA A 98 -26.11 -1.54 -4.47
CA ALA A 98 -25.84 -1.50 -3.03
C ALA A 98 -26.62 -2.59 -2.28
N PHE A 99 -25.99 -3.18 -1.25
CA PHE A 99 -26.60 -4.18 -0.38
C PHE A 99 -26.43 -3.78 1.09
N PRO A 100 -27.36 -4.15 1.97
CA PRO A 100 -27.34 -3.76 3.38
C PRO A 100 -26.41 -4.61 4.25
N SER A 101 -25.84 -5.70 3.71
CA SER A 101 -24.90 -6.56 4.42
C SER A 101 -23.81 -7.11 3.51
N ILE A 102 -22.69 -7.49 4.11
CA ILE A 102 -21.59 -8.17 3.42
C ILE A 102 -22.06 -9.46 2.77
N ALA A 103 -22.84 -10.27 3.50
CA ALA A 103 -23.35 -11.53 2.97
C ALA A 103 -24.21 -11.32 1.72
N GLU A 104 -25.13 -10.36 1.74
CA GLU A 104 -25.95 -10.05 0.58
C GLU A 104 -25.14 -9.46 -0.60
N ALA A 105 -24.12 -8.65 -0.31
CA ALA A 105 -23.24 -8.14 -1.36
C ALA A 105 -22.49 -9.29 -2.06
N LEU A 106 -21.99 -10.28 -1.31
CA LEU A 106 -21.27 -11.42 -1.88
C LEU A 106 -22.20 -12.39 -2.63
N THR A 107 -23.43 -12.55 -2.16
CA THR A 107 -24.40 -13.46 -2.77
C THR A 107 -25.27 -12.80 -3.82
N LEU A 108 -25.16 -11.49 -4.03
CA LEU A 108 -26.06 -10.68 -4.87
C LEU A 108 -27.55 -10.87 -4.49
N GLY A 109 -27.81 -11.05 -3.20
CA GLY A 109 -29.14 -11.31 -2.64
C GLY A 109 -29.65 -12.74 -2.83
N THR A 110 -28.81 -13.70 -3.25
CA THR A 110 -29.14 -15.12 -3.35
C THR A 110 -28.65 -15.89 -2.12
N SER A 111 -28.77 -17.22 -2.11
CA SER A 111 -28.34 -18.07 -0.99
C SER A 111 -26.86 -18.48 -1.04
N LYS A 112 -26.15 -18.24 -2.14
CA LYS A 112 -24.77 -18.69 -2.35
C LYS A 112 -23.90 -17.59 -2.95
N LEU A 113 -22.59 -17.73 -2.78
CA LEU A 113 -21.59 -16.83 -3.37
C LEU A 113 -21.81 -16.67 -4.88
N ALA A 114 -21.99 -15.42 -5.32
CA ALA A 114 -22.35 -15.08 -6.69
C ALA A 114 -21.34 -14.09 -7.36
N VAL A 115 -20.23 -13.76 -6.66
CA VAL A 115 -19.13 -12.94 -7.18
C VAL A 115 -17.88 -13.77 -7.41
N ASP A 116 -16.90 -13.20 -8.13
CA ASP A 116 -15.62 -13.84 -8.51
C ASP A 116 -14.42 -13.23 -7.82
N GLY A 117 -14.63 -12.22 -6.96
CA GLY A 117 -13.62 -11.60 -6.14
C GLY A 117 -14.22 -10.65 -5.11
N VAL A 118 -13.47 -10.36 -4.06
CA VAL A 118 -13.87 -9.46 -2.97
C VAL A 118 -12.79 -8.41 -2.75
N VAL A 119 -13.19 -7.14 -2.66
CA VAL A 119 -12.30 -6.00 -2.35
C VAL A 119 -12.76 -5.40 -1.03
N ILE A 120 -11.90 -5.44 -0.01
CA ILE A 120 -12.15 -4.92 1.33
C ILE A 120 -11.32 -3.66 1.54
N ILE A 121 -11.98 -2.51 1.69
CA ILE A 121 -11.38 -1.21 2.00
C ILE A 121 -11.93 -0.75 3.36
N ALA A 122 -11.46 -1.38 4.42
CA ALA A 122 -11.91 -1.11 5.77
C ALA A 122 -10.96 -0.11 6.45
N GLU A 123 -11.03 1.13 6.01
CA GLU A 123 -10.24 2.25 6.53
C GLU A 123 -11.09 3.52 6.58
N HIS A 124 -10.82 4.37 7.58
CA HIS A 124 -11.63 5.53 7.92
C HIS A 124 -13.01 5.19 8.52
N GLY A 125 -13.69 6.20 9.02
CA GLY A 125 -14.95 6.04 9.73
C GLY A 125 -14.79 6.08 11.25
N LYS A 126 -15.89 5.91 11.97
CA LYS A 126 -15.93 5.96 13.44
C LYS A 126 -15.94 4.53 13.98
N TYR A 127 -14.80 4.08 14.49
CA TYR A 127 -14.63 2.75 15.08
C TYR A 127 -14.00 2.85 16.46
N PRO A 128 -14.14 1.81 17.31
CA PRO A 128 -13.54 1.81 18.64
C PRO A 128 -12.02 1.96 18.58
N VAL A 129 -11.48 2.66 19.55
CA VAL A 129 -10.04 2.77 19.78
C VAL A 129 -9.68 1.87 20.95
N ASN A 130 -8.62 1.07 20.82
CA ASN A 130 -8.14 0.22 21.91
C ASN A 130 -7.32 1.02 22.94
N GLU A 131 -6.92 0.39 24.04
CA GLU A 131 -6.15 1.00 25.12
C GLU A 131 -4.76 1.52 24.69
N LYS A 132 -4.24 1.05 23.55
CA LYS A 132 -2.95 1.45 22.97
C LYS A 132 -3.08 2.60 21.96
N GLY A 133 -4.31 3.13 21.78
CA GLY A 133 -4.60 4.23 20.86
C GLY A 133 -4.80 3.82 19.39
N GLN A 134 -4.91 2.52 19.10
CA GLN A 134 -5.15 2.03 17.73
C GLN A 134 -6.63 2.00 17.41
N THR A 135 -7.00 2.46 16.22
CA THR A 135 -8.38 2.36 15.72
C THR A 135 -8.65 0.94 15.22
N ARG A 136 -9.63 0.27 15.83
CA ARG A 136 -10.04 -1.09 15.45
C ARG A 136 -10.96 -1.05 14.23
N TYR A 137 -10.39 -0.74 13.07
CA TYR A 137 -11.12 -0.87 11.81
C TYR A 137 -11.59 -2.32 11.61
N PRO A 138 -12.76 -2.56 10.98
CA PRO A 138 -13.40 -3.88 10.97
C PRO A 138 -12.79 -4.86 9.94
N ARG A 139 -11.48 -4.78 9.64
CA ARG A 139 -10.81 -5.59 8.62
C ARG A 139 -10.95 -7.08 8.88
N TYR A 140 -10.60 -7.51 10.12
CA TYR A 140 -10.72 -8.89 10.53
C TYR A 140 -12.19 -9.36 10.57
N ASP A 141 -13.07 -8.58 11.19
CA ASP A 141 -14.48 -8.94 11.31
C ASP A 141 -15.17 -9.10 9.94
N TRP A 142 -14.85 -8.24 8.99
CA TRP A 142 -15.36 -8.32 7.63
C TRP A 142 -14.76 -9.49 6.87
N PHE A 143 -13.47 -9.73 7.02
CA PHE A 143 -12.82 -10.88 6.42
C PHE A 143 -13.45 -12.19 6.92
N LYS A 144 -13.74 -12.31 8.23
CA LYS A 144 -14.43 -13.48 8.80
C LYS A 144 -15.87 -13.64 8.29
N GLN A 145 -16.58 -12.54 8.04
CA GLN A 145 -17.89 -12.60 7.39
C GLN A 145 -17.78 -13.11 5.93
N VAL A 146 -16.75 -12.69 5.19
CA VAL A 146 -16.46 -13.20 3.85
C VAL A 146 -16.16 -14.71 3.90
N VAL A 147 -15.29 -15.15 4.81
CA VAL A 147 -14.96 -16.57 5.04
C VAL A 147 -16.22 -17.39 5.32
N LYS A 148 -17.11 -16.89 6.19
CA LYS A 148 -18.38 -17.57 6.49
C LYS A 148 -19.26 -17.77 5.26
N VAL A 149 -19.31 -16.80 4.34
CA VAL A 149 -20.04 -16.96 3.07
C VAL A 149 -19.36 -17.99 2.17
N PHE A 150 -18.02 -18.03 2.14
CA PHE A 150 -17.28 -19.04 1.38
C PHE A 150 -17.58 -20.45 1.87
N GLU A 151 -17.50 -20.66 3.18
CA GLU A 151 -17.79 -21.95 3.82
C GLU A 151 -19.23 -22.42 3.55
N SER A 152 -20.22 -21.55 3.76
CA SER A 152 -21.62 -21.87 3.50
C SER A 152 -21.94 -22.11 2.03
N SER A 153 -21.14 -21.56 1.11
CA SER A 153 -21.30 -21.73 -0.33
C SER A 153 -20.53 -22.93 -0.88
N GLY A 154 -19.56 -23.50 -0.12
CA GLY A 154 -18.64 -24.53 -0.59
C GLY A 154 -17.72 -24.06 -1.72
N ARG A 155 -17.50 -22.75 -1.83
CA ARG A 155 -16.68 -22.08 -2.85
C ARG A 155 -16.02 -20.85 -2.27
N SER A 156 -14.76 -20.59 -2.63
CA SER A 156 -14.01 -19.38 -2.31
C SER A 156 -13.62 -18.62 -3.58
N VAL A 157 -13.31 -17.35 -3.44
CA VAL A 157 -12.80 -16.46 -4.51
C VAL A 157 -11.68 -15.58 -3.96
N PRO A 158 -10.83 -15.00 -4.82
CA PRO A 158 -9.77 -14.11 -4.39
C PRO A 158 -10.26 -12.92 -3.56
N VAL A 159 -9.45 -12.54 -2.55
CA VAL A 159 -9.74 -11.42 -1.65
C VAL A 159 -8.58 -10.43 -1.67
N PHE A 160 -8.89 -9.15 -1.81
CA PHE A 160 -7.97 -8.05 -1.53
C PHE A 160 -8.40 -7.35 -0.24
N ASN A 161 -7.43 -7.09 0.66
CA ASN A 161 -7.60 -6.28 1.86
C ASN A 161 -6.63 -5.11 1.84
N ASP A 162 -7.16 -3.90 1.86
CA ASP A 162 -6.35 -2.67 1.90
C ASP A 162 -5.69 -2.49 3.27
N LYS A 163 -4.41 -2.08 3.28
CA LYS A 163 -3.59 -1.85 4.48
C LYS A 163 -3.19 -3.13 5.23
N HIS A 164 -2.82 -2.96 6.51
CA HIS A 164 -2.47 -4.06 7.40
C HIS A 164 -3.71 -4.93 7.74
N LEU A 165 -3.46 -6.14 8.23
CA LEU A 165 -4.52 -7.14 8.41
C LEU A 165 -5.39 -6.82 9.63
N SER A 166 -4.78 -6.61 10.79
CA SER A 166 -5.44 -6.27 12.05
C SER A 166 -4.50 -5.57 13.02
N THR A 167 -5.03 -5.07 14.13
CA THR A 167 -4.28 -4.58 15.30
C THR A 167 -3.96 -5.69 16.32
N ASN A 168 -4.26 -6.96 15.99
CA ASN A 168 -4.01 -8.14 16.79
C ASN A 168 -3.27 -9.20 15.97
N TRP A 169 -2.14 -9.71 16.48
CA TRP A 169 -1.30 -10.67 15.77
C TRP A 169 -2.03 -11.96 15.43
N ASN A 170 -2.77 -12.54 16.39
CA ASN A 170 -3.50 -13.79 16.15
C ASN A 170 -4.57 -13.63 15.06
N GLU A 171 -5.27 -12.49 15.02
CA GLU A 171 -6.21 -12.17 13.96
C GLU A 171 -5.52 -12.10 12.59
N CYS A 172 -4.31 -11.49 12.53
CA CYS A 172 -3.53 -11.44 11.30
C CYS A 172 -3.14 -12.84 10.80
N VAL A 173 -2.67 -13.69 11.71
CA VAL A 173 -2.30 -15.09 11.40
C VAL A 173 -3.53 -15.87 10.91
N GLU A 174 -4.66 -15.77 11.61
CA GLU A 174 -5.90 -16.45 11.24
C GLU A 174 -6.41 -16.08 9.85
N MET A 175 -6.31 -14.79 9.46
CA MET A 175 -6.68 -14.35 8.10
C MET A 175 -5.84 -15.04 7.03
N VAL A 176 -4.53 -15.18 7.25
CA VAL A 176 -3.62 -15.85 6.32
C VAL A 176 -3.88 -17.37 6.30
N GLU A 177 -4.09 -17.99 7.46
CA GLU A 177 -4.41 -19.42 7.57
C GLU A 177 -5.75 -19.76 6.91
N ASP A 178 -6.78 -18.95 7.10
CA ASP A 178 -8.07 -19.12 6.43
C ASP A 178 -7.94 -19.09 4.91
N SER A 179 -7.10 -18.17 4.37
CA SER A 179 -6.87 -18.10 2.93
C SER A 179 -6.20 -19.38 2.39
N LYS A 180 -5.26 -19.95 3.15
CA LYS A 180 -4.58 -21.21 2.81
C LYS A 180 -5.53 -22.40 2.94
N ARG A 181 -6.28 -22.45 4.03
CA ARG A 181 -7.26 -23.53 4.31
C ARG A 181 -8.35 -23.61 3.26
N LEU A 182 -8.87 -22.47 2.81
CA LEU A 182 -9.93 -22.39 1.79
C LEU A 182 -9.40 -22.29 0.36
N GLY A 183 -8.07 -22.18 0.19
CA GLY A 183 -7.39 -22.24 -1.09
C GLY A 183 -7.67 -21.05 -2.02
N PHE A 184 -7.83 -19.82 -1.49
CA PHE A 184 -8.03 -18.64 -2.32
C PHE A 184 -6.83 -17.70 -2.31
N GLY A 185 -6.64 -16.96 -3.42
CA GLY A 185 -5.63 -15.91 -3.51
C GLY A 185 -5.94 -14.76 -2.54
N PHE A 186 -5.00 -14.44 -1.66
CA PHE A 186 -5.13 -13.35 -0.71
C PHE A 186 -4.04 -12.31 -0.94
N LEU A 187 -4.44 -11.13 -1.38
CA LEU A 187 -3.58 -9.96 -1.55
C LEU A 187 -3.92 -8.94 -0.47
N ALA A 188 -2.92 -8.44 0.21
CA ALA A 188 -3.09 -7.37 1.18
C ALA A 188 -1.93 -6.37 1.11
N GLY A 189 -2.13 -5.17 1.68
CA GLY A 189 -1.10 -4.14 1.76
C GLY A 189 -1.51 -2.83 1.11
N SER A 190 -0.52 -1.94 0.95
CA SER A 190 -0.72 -0.61 0.38
C SER A 190 -0.10 -0.44 -1.00
N SER A 191 -0.22 0.77 -1.56
CA SER A 191 0.36 1.11 -2.86
C SER A 191 1.87 1.25 -2.85
N LEU A 192 2.53 1.43 -1.68
CA LEU A 192 3.96 1.74 -1.58
C LEU A 192 4.86 0.67 -2.22
N PRO A 193 4.66 -0.62 -2.00
CA PRO A 193 5.50 -1.65 -2.62
C PRO A 193 5.45 -1.69 -4.14
N VAL A 194 4.35 -1.21 -4.73
CA VAL A 194 4.06 -1.37 -6.15
C VAL A 194 4.05 -0.07 -6.95
N THR A 195 4.14 1.09 -6.30
CA THR A 195 4.25 2.40 -6.95
C THR A 195 5.60 2.59 -7.66
N TRP A 196 5.77 3.69 -8.36
CA TRP A 196 7.06 4.08 -8.94
C TRP A 196 8.14 4.30 -7.89
N ARG A 197 9.39 4.12 -8.31
CA ARG A 197 10.58 4.43 -7.51
C ARG A 197 11.43 5.47 -8.23
N LEU A 198 11.99 6.40 -7.48
CA LEU A 198 12.84 7.49 -7.97
C LEU A 198 14.24 7.43 -7.31
N PRO A 199 15.28 6.96 -8.02
CA PRO A 199 15.27 6.39 -9.36
C PRO A 199 14.51 5.04 -9.41
N SER A 200 14.13 4.60 -10.63
CA SER A 200 13.45 3.33 -10.85
C SER A 200 14.42 2.16 -10.69
N ILE A 201 14.67 1.77 -9.44
CA ILE A 201 15.59 0.69 -9.09
C ILE A 201 14.86 -0.41 -8.33
N ASP A 202 15.43 -1.60 -8.40
CA ASP A 202 15.12 -2.71 -7.53
C ASP A 202 16.41 -3.43 -7.14
N LEU A 203 16.41 -4.08 -5.98
CA LEU A 203 17.52 -4.94 -5.61
C LEU A 203 17.43 -6.23 -6.43
N PRO A 204 18.50 -6.67 -7.10
CA PRO A 204 18.54 -7.99 -7.68
C PRO A 204 18.17 -9.06 -6.64
N PHE A 205 17.39 -10.04 -7.06
CA PHE A 205 16.99 -11.13 -6.15
C PHE A 205 18.22 -11.86 -5.61
N GLY A 206 18.26 -11.98 -4.27
CA GLY A 206 19.39 -12.61 -3.60
C GLY A 206 20.57 -11.67 -3.30
N THR A 207 20.39 -10.35 -3.38
CA THR A 207 21.43 -9.38 -3.02
C THR A 207 21.83 -9.52 -1.54
N PRO A 208 23.12 -9.68 -1.21
CA PRO A 208 23.58 -9.65 0.18
C PRO A 208 23.36 -8.27 0.79
N MET A 209 22.52 -8.17 1.82
CA MET A 209 22.19 -6.92 2.52
C MET A 209 22.56 -7.03 4.00
N SER A 210 22.99 -5.94 4.61
CA SER A 210 23.29 -5.87 6.05
C SER A 210 22.20 -5.14 6.83
N GLU A 211 21.77 -4.00 6.35
CA GLU A 211 20.76 -3.14 7.00
C GLU A 211 19.98 -2.34 5.98
N SER A 212 18.81 -1.86 6.38
CA SER A 212 18.04 -0.84 5.66
C SER A 212 17.51 0.25 6.58
N ALA A 213 17.18 1.39 5.98
CA ALA A 213 16.40 2.43 6.61
C ALA A 213 15.26 2.89 5.70
N CYS A 214 14.16 3.28 6.31
CA CYS A 214 13.10 4.06 5.67
C CYS A 214 12.86 5.33 6.48
N VAL A 215 12.84 6.48 5.81
CA VAL A 215 12.39 7.74 6.39
C VAL A 215 11.11 8.14 5.69
N CYS A 216 10.03 8.25 6.46
CA CYS A 216 8.70 8.44 5.91
C CYS A 216 7.91 9.53 6.64
N TYR A 217 6.81 9.94 6.01
CA TYR A 217 5.80 10.81 6.58
C TYR A 217 4.89 10.08 7.55
N GLY A 218 4.43 10.79 8.59
CA GLY A 218 3.24 10.45 9.34
C GLY A 218 3.48 9.95 10.76
N GLY A 219 2.52 9.21 11.28
CA GLY A 219 2.46 8.79 12.67
C GLY A 219 2.14 7.30 12.84
N VAL A 220 2.14 6.91 14.11
CA VAL A 220 1.84 5.56 14.58
C VAL A 220 0.39 5.18 14.25
N ASP A 221 0.16 3.91 13.95
CA ASP A 221 -1.14 3.31 13.60
C ASP A 221 -1.81 3.96 12.36
N SER A 222 -0.99 4.58 11.49
CA SER A 222 -1.47 5.22 10.27
C SER A 222 -0.49 5.10 9.11
N TYR A 223 0.68 5.74 9.23
CA TYR A 223 1.71 5.76 8.19
C TYR A 223 2.91 4.86 8.50
N ASP A 224 3.07 4.37 9.71
CA ASP A 224 4.08 3.39 10.10
C ASP A 224 4.01 2.13 9.23
N PHE A 225 2.82 1.63 8.96
CA PHE A 225 2.59 0.53 8.03
C PHE A 225 3.19 0.81 6.64
N HIS A 226 3.00 2.01 6.11
CA HIS A 226 3.54 2.40 4.82
C HIS A 226 5.07 2.48 4.82
N GLY A 227 5.67 3.05 5.87
CA GLY A 227 7.12 3.09 6.03
C GLY A 227 7.72 1.69 6.12
N LEU A 228 7.07 0.79 6.86
CA LEU A 228 7.49 -0.61 6.98
C LEU A 228 7.36 -1.37 5.66
N GLU A 229 6.27 -1.20 4.91
CA GLU A 229 6.13 -1.80 3.59
C GLU A 229 7.16 -1.26 2.58
N THR A 230 7.51 0.04 2.68
CA THR A 230 8.58 0.64 1.88
C THR A 230 9.93 -0.04 2.15
N ALA A 231 10.28 -0.29 3.41
CA ALA A 231 11.49 -1.00 3.76
C ALA A 231 11.43 -2.47 3.37
N GLN A 232 10.31 -3.13 3.67
CA GLN A 232 10.16 -4.59 3.50
C GLN A 232 10.17 -5.02 2.03
N CYS A 233 9.48 -4.32 1.14
CA CYS A 233 9.41 -4.70 -0.28
C CYS A 233 10.78 -4.64 -0.99
N MET A 234 11.73 -3.86 -0.48
CA MET A 234 13.10 -3.84 -0.94
C MET A 234 13.94 -4.92 -0.25
N SER A 235 13.81 -5.04 1.07
CA SER A 235 14.65 -5.89 1.93
C SER A 235 14.33 -7.38 1.79
N GLU A 236 13.09 -7.76 1.49
CA GLU A 236 12.68 -9.17 1.33
C GLU A 236 13.39 -9.88 0.16
N ARG A 237 13.98 -9.11 -0.76
CA ARG A 237 14.73 -9.61 -1.91
C ARG A 237 16.18 -9.98 -1.56
N ARG A 238 16.59 -9.80 -0.29
CA ARG A 238 17.95 -10.11 0.17
C ARG A 238 18.29 -11.60 0.08
N ALA A 239 19.57 -11.90 0.12
CA ALA A 239 20.07 -13.29 0.16
C ALA A 239 19.45 -14.05 1.35
N GLY A 240 18.90 -15.22 1.07
CA GLY A 240 18.17 -16.03 2.06
C GLY A 240 16.66 -15.74 2.10
N GLY A 241 16.20 -14.60 1.58
CA GLY A 241 14.79 -14.18 1.69
C GLY A 241 14.45 -13.66 3.08
N GLU A 242 13.15 -13.58 3.37
CA GLU A 242 12.67 -13.17 4.69
C GLU A 242 12.52 -14.38 5.61
N VAL A 243 12.96 -14.22 6.87
CA VAL A 243 12.96 -15.29 7.89
C VAL A 243 12.13 -14.94 9.13
N GLY A 244 11.59 -13.72 9.18
CA GLY A 244 10.88 -13.18 10.33
C GLY A 244 11.72 -12.27 11.21
N ILE A 245 11.10 -11.68 12.21
CA ILE A 245 11.73 -10.72 13.13
C ILE A 245 11.88 -11.29 14.54
N SER A 246 12.95 -10.89 15.20
CA SER A 246 13.27 -11.29 16.57
C SER A 246 12.82 -10.25 17.60
N SER A 247 12.80 -8.97 17.22
CA SER A 247 12.37 -7.90 18.11
C SER A 247 11.99 -6.61 17.38
N VAL A 248 11.18 -5.81 18.07
CA VAL A 248 10.86 -4.42 17.69
C VAL A 248 11.16 -3.52 18.89
N HIS A 249 11.88 -2.43 18.65
CA HIS A 249 12.15 -1.40 19.65
C HIS A 249 11.72 -0.05 19.08
N ALA A 250 10.64 0.50 19.59
CA ALA A 250 10.12 1.80 19.17
C ALA A 250 10.51 2.88 20.18
N LEU A 251 10.99 4.00 19.64
CA LEU A 251 11.52 5.14 20.43
C LEU A 251 10.98 6.45 19.87
N LYS A 252 10.89 7.48 20.71
CA LYS A 252 10.42 8.82 20.35
C LYS A 252 11.45 9.90 20.66
N GLY A 253 11.44 10.93 19.80
CA GLY A 253 12.19 12.16 20.04
C GLY A 253 13.66 11.90 20.39
N GLU A 254 14.13 12.49 21.47
CA GLU A 254 15.56 12.42 21.83
C GLU A 254 16.04 11.01 22.15
N ASN A 255 15.22 10.15 22.78
CA ASN A 255 15.58 8.75 23.04
C ASN A 255 15.94 8.00 21.75
N LEU A 256 15.23 8.26 20.67
CA LEU A 256 15.54 7.69 19.35
C LEU A 256 16.90 8.20 18.83
N TRP A 257 17.15 9.51 18.93
CA TRP A 257 18.39 10.09 18.41
C TRP A 257 19.62 9.67 19.24
N GLU A 258 19.46 9.53 20.55
CA GLU A 258 20.51 8.96 21.43
C GLU A 258 20.81 7.50 21.10
N GLU A 259 19.78 6.67 20.87
CA GLU A 259 19.96 5.29 20.45
C GLU A 259 20.69 5.21 19.10
N LEU A 260 20.28 6.02 18.13
CA LEU A 260 20.93 6.07 16.81
C LEU A 260 22.35 6.64 16.87
N ALA A 261 22.69 7.45 17.88
CA ALA A 261 24.05 7.99 18.05
C ALA A 261 25.06 6.94 18.56
N LYS A 262 24.62 5.81 19.06
CA LYS A 262 25.50 4.75 19.56
C LYS A 262 26.41 4.19 18.47
N PRO A 263 27.65 3.75 18.81
CA PRO A 263 28.61 3.22 17.82
C PRO A 263 28.04 2.10 16.94
N GLU A 264 27.30 1.15 17.54
CA GLU A 264 26.70 0.00 16.85
C GLU A 264 25.62 0.36 15.83
N ARG A 265 25.15 1.62 15.81
CA ARG A 265 24.17 2.16 14.87
C ARG A 265 24.81 2.99 13.74
N GLU A 266 26.12 2.90 13.53
CA GLU A 266 26.81 3.69 12.49
C GLU A 266 26.21 3.46 11.10
N ILE A 267 25.91 2.22 10.72
CA ILE A 267 25.29 1.90 9.43
C ILE A 267 23.89 2.48 9.38
N SER A 268 23.08 2.29 10.41
CA SER A 268 21.71 2.86 10.47
C SER A 268 21.71 4.37 10.27
N ARG A 269 22.67 5.11 10.90
CA ARG A 269 22.82 6.57 10.68
C ARG A 269 23.12 6.93 9.23
N LYS A 270 24.07 6.22 8.62
CA LYS A 270 24.42 6.44 7.20
C LYS A 270 23.21 6.23 6.29
N LEU A 271 22.42 5.19 6.57
CA LEU A 271 21.22 4.87 5.81
C LEU A 271 20.08 5.88 6.01
N VAL A 272 19.89 6.38 7.23
CA VAL A 272 18.93 7.46 7.51
C VAL A 272 19.30 8.71 6.73
N VAL A 273 20.56 9.12 6.70
CA VAL A 273 21.03 10.25 5.91
C VAL A 273 20.84 10.00 4.42
N ALA A 274 21.21 8.81 3.93
CA ALA A 274 21.02 8.46 2.51
C ALA A 274 19.55 8.45 2.08
N ALA A 275 18.64 7.98 2.93
CA ALA A 275 17.20 8.05 2.68
C ALA A 275 16.70 9.50 2.65
N LEU A 276 17.12 10.35 3.60
CA LEU A 276 16.76 11.76 3.63
C LEU A 276 17.22 12.52 2.39
N THR A 277 18.38 12.19 1.83
CA THR A 277 18.89 12.85 0.60
C THR A 277 18.04 12.56 -0.64
N ARG A 278 17.12 11.60 -0.58
CA ARG A 278 16.14 11.33 -1.64
C ARG A 278 14.91 12.22 -1.57
N SER A 279 14.70 12.92 -0.47
CA SER A 279 13.49 13.72 -0.26
C SER A 279 13.41 14.91 -1.21
N HIS A 280 12.24 15.12 -1.79
CA HIS A 280 11.86 16.34 -2.51
C HIS A 280 11.13 17.36 -1.60
N ASN A 281 10.94 17.03 -0.33
CA ASN A 281 10.17 17.82 0.65
C ASN A 281 11.01 18.26 1.87
N LEU A 282 12.34 18.28 1.74
CA LEU A 282 13.19 18.87 2.78
C LEU A 282 12.97 20.37 2.89
N PRO A 283 13.17 20.97 4.09
CA PRO A 283 13.18 22.42 4.24
C PRO A 283 14.14 23.12 3.27
N VAL A 284 13.79 24.32 2.84
CA VAL A 284 14.50 25.06 1.77
C VAL A 284 15.98 25.30 2.09
N ASP A 285 16.34 25.43 3.34
CA ASP A 285 17.72 25.63 3.81
C ASP A 285 18.61 24.37 3.72
N THR A 286 18.02 23.21 3.41
CA THR A 286 18.74 21.94 3.25
C THR A 286 19.09 21.59 1.82
N GLY A 287 18.66 22.38 0.85
CA GLY A 287 18.92 22.10 -0.57
C GLY A 287 20.42 22.19 -0.95
N TYR A 288 20.86 21.26 -1.81
CA TYR A 288 22.16 21.34 -2.46
C TYR A 288 22.29 22.65 -3.25
N PRO A 289 23.45 23.34 -3.23
CA PRO A 289 24.68 22.95 -2.54
C PRO A 289 24.88 23.61 -1.17
N THR A 290 23.88 24.28 -0.61
CA THR A 290 24.01 25.20 0.52
C THR A 290 24.07 24.54 1.89
N ALA A 291 23.37 23.41 2.07
CA ALA A 291 23.36 22.68 3.34
C ALA A 291 23.24 21.16 3.08
N PRO A 292 24.30 20.40 3.29
CA PRO A 292 24.23 18.94 3.20
C PRO A 292 23.39 18.39 4.34
N VAL A 293 22.57 17.38 4.04
CA VAL A 293 21.87 16.61 5.06
C VAL A 293 22.88 15.76 5.84
N THR A 294 22.93 15.94 7.15
CA THR A 294 23.76 15.14 8.08
C THR A 294 22.88 14.52 9.16
N PHE A 295 23.44 13.63 9.93
CA PHE A 295 22.74 13.05 11.09
C PHE A 295 22.43 14.14 12.13
N GLU A 296 23.34 15.06 12.38
CA GLU A 296 23.17 16.21 13.29
C GLU A 296 22.05 17.14 12.80
N TRP A 297 22.02 17.39 11.48
CA TRP A 297 20.92 18.14 10.88
C TRP A 297 19.56 17.44 11.15
N ALA A 298 19.48 16.12 10.91
CA ALA A 298 18.26 15.35 11.12
C ALA A 298 17.81 15.40 12.59
N ARG A 299 18.71 15.15 13.54
CA ARG A 299 18.45 15.25 14.99
C ARG A 299 17.91 16.61 15.38
N LYS A 300 18.49 17.70 14.84
CA LYS A 300 18.10 19.07 15.14
C LYS A 300 16.72 19.44 14.55
N ASN A 301 16.43 18.99 13.32
CA ASN A 301 15.26 19.48 12.56
C ASN A 301 14.07 18.53 12.60
N LEU A 302 14.27 17.26 12.98
CA LEU A 302 13.24 16.21 13.01
C LEU A 302 12.96 15.72 14.44
N GLN A 303 12.88 16.63 15.40
CA GLN A 303 12.80 16.32 16.85
C GLN A 303 11.57 15.48 17.23
N GLY A 304 10.43 15.66 16.57
CA GLY A 304 9.19 14.91 16.85
C GLY A 304 9.12 13.51 16.24
N THR A 305 10.27 13.00 15.74
CA THR A 305 10.34 11.68 15.06
C THR A 305 10.03 10.54 16.02
N THR A 306 9.25 9.58 15.55
CA THR A 306 9.11 8.25 16.16
C THR A 306 9.83 7.25 15.25
N GLY A 307 10.64 6.38 15.82
CA GLY A 307 11.39 5.38 15.05
C GLY A 307 11.15 3.96 15.56
N TYR A 308 11.13 3.00 14.63
CA TYR A 308 11.10 1.57 14.91
C TYR A 308 12.43 0.96 14.48
N LEU A 309 13.12 0.34 15.46
CA LEU A 309 14.34 -0.41 15.25
C LEU A 309 13.97 -1.89 15.29
N ILE A 310 14.10 -2.56 14.17
CA ILE A 310 13.65 -3.93 13.96
C ILE A 310 14.86 -4.82 13.72
N GLU A 311 14.93 -5.93 14.42
CA GLU A 311 15.94 -6.97 14.23
C GLU A 311 15.28 -8.21 13.64
N HIS A 312 15.81 -8.69 12.51
CA HIS A 312 15.36 -9.91 11.86
C HIS A 312 16.11 -11.12 12.42
N LEU A 313 15.56 -12.30 12.27
CA LEU A 313 16.13 -13.54 12.79
C LEU A 313 17.47 -13.92 12.14
N ASP A 314 17.78 -13.41 10.95
CA ASP A 314 19.07 -13.58 10.25
C ASP A 314 20.13 -12.52 10.62
N GLY A 315 19.81 -11.65 11.59
CA GLY A 315 20.67 -10.54 12.00
C GLY A 315 20.59 -9.31 11.10
N TYR A 316 19.72 -9.32 10.09
CA TYR A 316 19.40 -8.12 9.30
C TYR A 316 18.70 -7.09 10.19
N ARG A 317 18.93 -5.80 9.95
CA ARG A 317 18.32 -4.72 10.72
C ARG A 317 17.56 -3.74 9.81
N THR A 318 16.37 -3.35 10.24
CA THR A 318 15.56 -2.32 9.61
C THR A 318 15.33 -1.16 10.58
N THR A 319 15.65 0.06 10.15
CA THR A 319 15.36 1.30 10.88
C THR A 319 14.29 2.07 10.13
N MET A 320 13.12 2.27 10.72
CA MET A 320 12.06 3.07 10.13
C MET A 320 11.79 4.31 10.97
N LEU A 321 11.82 5.49 10.36
CA LEU A 321 11.59 6.78 10.99
C LEU A 321 10.34 7.46 10.42
N MET A 322 9.39 7.76 11.29
CA MET A 322 8.21 8.58 10.97
C MET A 322 8.49 10.04 11.30
N THR A 323 8.41 10.90 10.31
CA THR A 323 8.76 12.30 10.39
C THR A 323 7.64 13.20 9.82
N ASN A 324 7.88 14.49 9.79
CA ASN A 324 7.04 15.45 9.07
C ASN A 324 7.43 15.63 7.57
N ILE A 325 8.46 14.90 7.10
CA ILE A 325 8.87 14.90 5.70
C ILE A 325 7.87 14.08 4.88
N ARG A 326 7.21 14.73 3.92
CA ARG A 326 6.07 14.14 3.17
C ARG A 326 6.48 13.21 2.04
N ASP A 327 7.39 12.28 2.34
CA ASP A 327 7.95 11.30 1.42
C ASP A 327 8.02 9.92 2.06
N PHE A 328 8.40 8.92 1.24
CA PHE A 328 8.71 7.56 1.66
C PHE A 328 10.02 7.16 1.00
N ASN A 329 11.10 7.28 1.73
CA ASN A 329 12.46 7.16 1.22
C ASN A 329 13.14 5.93 1.82
N TYR A 330 13.69 5.08 0.96
CA TYR A 330 14.43 3.88 1.30
C TYR A 330 15.93 4.09 1.10
N ALA A 331 16.73 3.48 1.98
CA ALA A 331 18.13 3.21 1.75
C ALA A 331 18.52 1.85 2.33
N GLY A 332 19.38 1.11 1.64
CA GLY A 332 19.88 -0.18 2.09
C GLY A 332 21.36 -0.36 1.78
N MET A 333 22.11 -1.01 2.65
CA MET A 333 23.54 -1.27 2.48
C MET A 333 23.78 -2.69 2.00
N ARG A 334 24.48 -2.82 0.91
CA ARG A 334 24.98 -4.11 0.42
C ARG A 334 26.11 -4.62 1.32
N LYS A 335 25.99 -5.88 1.76
CA LYS A 335 26.97 -6.49 2.66
C LYS A 335 28.29 -6.83 1.94
N ASP A 336 28.21 -7.14 0.65
CA ASP A 336 29.36 -7.56 -0.17
C ASP A 336 30.25 -6.40 -0.61
N THR A 337 29.67 -5.25 -0.93
CA THR A 337 30.39 -4.09 -1.49
C THR A 337 30.45 -2.89 -0.55
N GLY A 338 29.60 -2.82 0.48
CA GLY A 338 29.41 -1.62 1.30
C GLY A 338 28.68 -0.49 0.58
N GLU A 339 28.17 -0.72 -0.63
CA GLU A 339 27.42 0.25 -1.42
C GLU A 339 26.06 0.53 -0.77
N ILE A 340 25.66 1.80 -0.74
CA ILE A 340 24.32 2.24 -0.33
C ILE A 340 23.46 2.44 -1.57
N VAL A 341 22.39 1.65 -1.66
CA VAL A 341 21.34 1.79 -2.66
C VAL A 341 20.16 2.53 -2.05
N SER A 342 19.64 3.57 -2.71
CA SER A 342 18.53 4.35 -2.16
C SER A 342 17.55 4.81 -3.25
N CYS A 343 16.27 4.92 -2.87
CA CYS A 343 15.22 5.45 -3.73
C CYS A 343 14.10 6.09 -2.90
N GLN A 344 13.31 6.95 -3.55
CA GLN A 344 12.03 7.43 -3.05
C GLN A 344 10.91 6.63 -3.68
N MET A 345 9.90 6.22 -2.88
CA MET A 345 8.65 5.70 -3.41
C MET A 345 7.76 6.87 -3.83
N TYR A 346 7.21 6.81 -5.04
CA TYR A 346 6.31 7.85 -5.53
C TYR A 346 4.95 7.75 -4.83
N LEU A 347 4.71 8.66 -3.92
CA LEU A 347 3.44 8.85 -3.23
C LEU A 347 3.30 10.33 -2.83
N PRO A 348 2.98 11.20 -3.80
CA PRO A 348 2.69 12.59 -3.46
C PRO A 348 1.45 12.67 -2.59
N MET A 349 1.61 13.33 -1.44
CA MET A 349 0.57 13.39 -0.42
C MET A 349 -0.63 14.22 -0.88
N PRO A 350 -1.87 13.79 -0.59
CA PRO A 350 -3.08 14.56 -0.90
C PRO A 350 -3.01 15.99 -0.34
N GLY A 351 -3.57 16.93 -1.09
CA GLY A 351 -3.63 18.35 -0.70
C GLY A 351 -2.39 19.18 -1.06
N THR A 352 -1.31 18.57 -1.57
CA THR A 352 -0.13 19.31 -2.06
C THR A 352 -0.12 19.47 -3.56
N SER A 353 -0.28 18.40 -4.34
CA SER A 353 -0.27 18.46 -5.80
C SER A 353 -0.90 17.22 -6.49
N ALA A 354 -1.07 16.12 -5.79
CA ALA A 354 -1.52 14.87 -6.42
C ALA A 354 -3.02 14.62 -6.22
N THR A 355 -3.83 15.33 -6.97
CA THR A 355 -5.30 15.19 -6.95
C THR A 355 -5.78 13.89 -7.59
N THR A 356 -4.98 13.32 -8.50
CA THR A 356 -5.34 12.08 -9.23
C THR A 356 -5.02 10.82 -8.44
N ALA A 357 -4.10 10.89 -7.47
CA ALA A 357 -3.60 9.76 -6.68
C ALA A 357 -3.24 8.55 -7.55
N ASP A 358 -2.54 8.79 -8.66
CA ASP A 358 -2.18 7.79 -9.67
C ASP A 358 -1.26 6.68 -9.13
N PHE A 359 -0.59 6.91 -8.01
CA PHE A 359 0.14 5.89 -7.28
C PHE A 359 -0.73 4.71 -6.77
N PHE A 360 -2.07 4.84 -6.80
CA PHE A 360 -2.98 3.70 -6.59
C PHE A 360 -3.16 2.83 -7.83
N ASN A 361 -2.84 3.34 -9.03
CA ASN A 361 -3.08 2.60 -10.27
C ASN A 361 -2.36 1.24 -10.32
N PRO A 362 -1.08 1.12 -9.89
CA PRO A 362 -0.42 -0.18 -9.84
C PRO A 362 -1.12 -1.17 -8.91
N LEU A 363 -1.55 -0.72 -7.73
CA LEU A 363 -2.26 -1.60 -6.80
C LEU A 363 -3.63 -2.02 -7.34
N ALA A 364 -4.39 -1.09 -7.94
CA ALA A 364 -5.65 -1.41 -8.62
C ALA A 364 -5.43 -2.46 -9.73
N ARG A 365 -4.32 -2.35 -10.48
CA ARG A 365 -3.93 -3.34 -11.50
C ARG A 365 -3.61 -4.71 -10.90
N HIS A 366 -2.96 -4.75 -9.74
CA HIS A 366 -2.68 -6.00 -9.03
C HIS A 366 -3.96 -6.65 -8.47
N VAL A 367 -4.93 -5.85 -8.03
CA VAL A 367 -6.27 -6.35 -7.66
C VAL A 367 -6.97 -7.00 -8.86
N GLU A 368 -6.87 -6.39 -10.05
CA GLU A 368 -7.40 -7.02 -11.25
C GLU A 368 -6.70 -8.35 -11.58
N THR A 369 -5.37 -8.39 -11.49
CA THR A 369 -4.59 -9.60 -11.72
C THR A 369 -4.98 -10.70 -10.73
N LEU A 370 -5.10 -10.36 -9.44
CA LEU A 370 -5.57 -11.27 -8.40
C LEU A 370 -6.94 -11.90 -8.75
N VAL A 371 -7.91 -11.09 -9.14
CA VAL A 371 -9.26 -11.56 -9.46
C VAL A 371 -9.26 -12.44 -10.72
N LEU A 372 -8.50 -12.05 -11.74
CA LEU A 372 -8.48 -12.76 -13.02
C LEU A 372 -7.74 -14.08 -12.95
N GLU A 373 -6.61 -14.11 -12.25
CA GLU A 373 -5.71 -15.28 -12.18
C GLU A 373 -5.99 -16.17 -10.97
N GLY A 374 -6.73 -15.67 -9.99
CA GLY A 374 -7.04 -16.42 -8.75
C GLY A 374 -5.85 -16.51 -7.78
N LYS A 375 -4.73 -15.84 -8.07
CA LYS A 375 -3.49 -15.90 -7.29
C LYS A 375 -3.00 -14.50 -6.95
N SER A 376 -2.47 -14.35 -5.73
CA SER A 376 -1.81 -13.12 -5.32
C SER A 376 -0.53 -12.90 -6.13
N PRO A 377 -0.29 -11.67 -6.65
CA PRO A 377 0.94 -11.35 -7.39
C PRO A 377 2.20 -11.41 -6.51
N TYR A 378 2.08 -11.24 -5.19
CA TYR A 378 3.16 -11.39 -4.23
C TYR A 378 2.65 -12.03 -2.93
N PRO A 379 3.55 -12.60 -2.09
CA PRO A 379 3.14 -13.30 -0.88
C PRO A 379 2.45 -12.38 0.12
N VAL A 380 1.31 -12.80 0.66
CA VAL A 380 0.59 -12.10 1.73
C VAL A 380 1.38 -12.10 3.05
N GLU A 381 2.34 -12.97 3.18
CA GLU A 381 3.28 -13.04 4.30
C GLU A 381 4.07 -11.73 4.49
N ARG A 382 4.32 -10.96 3.42
CA ARG A 382 4.85 -9.59 3.53
C ARG A 382 3.95 -8.75 4.43
N THR A 383 2.65 -8.72 4.13
CA THR A 383 1.68 -7.91 4.88
C THR A 383 1.43 -8.48 6.27
N LEU A 384 1.48 -9.80 6.44
CA LEU A 384 1.46 -10.42 7.76
C LEU A 384 2.61 -9.91 8.62
N LEU A 385 3.83 -9.95 8.09
CA LEU A 385 5.02 -9.52 8.83
C LEU A 385 5.00 -8.02 9.12
N THR A 386 4.67 -7.17 8.14
CA THR A 386 4.57 -5.71 8.36
C THR A 386 3.44 -5.34 9.31
N SER A 387 2.32 -6.08 9.32
CA SER A 387 1.28 -5.94 10.37
C SER A 387 1.84 -6.25 11.76
N GLY A 388 2.63 -7.31 11.88
CA GLY A 388 3.32 -7.66 13.12
C GLY A 388 4.30 -6.58 13.57
N MET A 389 5.06 -6.00 12.64
CA MET A 389 5.99 -4.90 12.94
C MET A 389 5.26 -3.66 13.48
N VAL A 390 4.08 -3.30 12.93
CA VAL A 390 3.22 -2.22 13.47
C VAL A 390 2.78 -2.57 14.88
N ILE A 391 2.25 -3.77 15.10
CA ILE A 391 1.80 -4.24 16.41
C ILE A 391 2.94 -4.18 17.42
N GLY A 392 4.13 -4.73 17.08
CA GLY A 392 5.30 -4.68 17.94
C GLY A 392 5.77 -3.25 18.26
N GLY A 393 5.72 -2.34 17.27
CA GLY A 393 6.03 -0.92 17.47
C GLY A 393 5.07 -0.24 18.44
N VAL A 394 3.77 -0.46 18.30
CA VAL A 394 2.74 0.06 19.21
C VAL A 394 2.91 -0.53 20.61
N GLU A 395 3.15 -1.84 20.72
CA GLU A 395 3.43 -2.50 22.02
C GLU A 395 4.66 -1.90 22.70
N SER A 396 5.73 -1.69 21.96
CA SER A 396 6.97 -1.09 22.48
C SER A 396 6.70 0.30 23.07
N LEU A 397 5.99 1.15 22.32
CA LEU A 397 5.62 2.49 22.77
C LEU A 397 4.70 2.45 24.00
N PHE A 398 3.71 1.58 24.00
CA PHE A 398 2.78 1.41 25.11
C PHE A 398 3.48 0.90 26.38
N ALA A 399 4.49 0.04 26.24
CA ALA A 399 5.32 -0.46 27.32
C ALA A 399 6.38 0.56 27.82
N GLY A 400 6.31 1.83 27.38
CA GLY A 400 7.26 2.87 27.74
C GLY A 400 8.58 2.77 26.99
N GLU A 401 8.50 2.56 25.69
CA GLU A 401 9.64 2.48 24.77
C GLU A 401 10.58 1.28 25.06
N LYS A 402 10.03 0.18 25.56
CA LYS A 402 10.79 -1.03 25.80
C LYS A 402 10.91 -1.85 24.51
N ARG A 403 12.09 -2.49 24.34
CA ARG A 403 12.24 -3.50 23.30
C ARG A 403 11.28 -4.66 23.57
N ILE A 404 10.56 -5.09 22.53
CA ILE A 404 9.64 -6.23 22.55
C ILE A 404 10.28 -7.36 21.73
N ASP A 405 10.49 -8.50 22.36
CA ASP A 405 10.88 -9.72 21.67
C ASP A 405 9.63 -10.33 21.01
N THR A 406 9.79 -10.86 19.79
CA THR A 406 8.67 -11.31 18.95
C THR A 406 8.85 -12.76 18.50
N PRO A 407 8.91 -13.74 19.45
CA PRO A 407 9.16 -15.14 19.12
C PRO A 407 8.10 -15.76 18.23
N GLU A 408 6.89 -15.20 18.20
CA GLU A 408 5.76 -15.61 17.35
C GLU A 408 5.89 -15.14 15.90
N MET A 409 6.69 -14.11 15.61
CA MET A 409 6.82 -13.51 14.28
C MET A 409 7.89 -14.18 13.42
N LYS A 410 7.96 -15.52 13.46
CA LYS A 410 8.81 -16.35 12.60
C LYS A 410 8.15 -16.56 11.22
N VAL A 411 7.95 -15.45 10.50
CA VAL A 411 7.29 -15.46 9.19
C VAL A 411 8.36 -15.53 8.11
N ALA A 412 8.63 -16.73 7.63
CA ALA A 412 9.57 -16.96 6.55
C ALA A 412 8.85 -17.05 5.20
N TYR A 413 9.33 -16.29 4.22
CA TYR A 413 8.82 -16.35 2.85
C TYR A 413 9.88 -15.91 1.84
N GLN A 414 9.63 -16.23 0.57
CA GLN A 414 10.45 -15.76 -0.54
C GLN A 414 9.67 -14.71 -1.34
N ALA A 415 10.31 -13.59 -1.61
CA ALA A 415 9.80 -12.61 -2.55
C ALA A 415 9.70 -13.22 -3.97
N THR A 416 8.86 -12.67 -4.81
CA THR A 416 8.83 -13.03 -6.22
C THR A 416 10.12 -12.60 -6.92
N ARG A 417 10.57 -13.37 -7.91
CA ARG A 417 11.79 -13.05 -8.67
C ARG A 417 11.65 -11.74 -9.43
N GLU A 418 10.48 -11.50 -10.01
CA GLU A 418 10.15 -10.27 -10.69
C GLU A 418 9.66 -9.22 -9.67
N SER A 419 10.05 -7.98 -9.89
CA SER A 419 9.53 -6.87 -9.13
C SER A 419 8.13 -6.49 -9.62
N HIS A 420 7.27 -6.11 -8.69
CA HIS A 420 5.90 -5.69 -8.98
C HIS A 420 5.72 -4.17 -8.89
N HIS A 421 6.79 -3.40 -8.72
CA HIS A 421 6.67 -1.95 -8.74
C HIS A 421 6.44 -1.43 -10.15
N TRP A 422 5.80 -0.29 -10.27
CA TRP A 422 5.51 0.33 -11.56
C TRP A 422 6.80 0.85 -12.22
N GLN A 423 7.05 0.43 -13.44
CA GLN A 423 8.28 0.76 -14.19
C GLN A 423 8.02 1.60 -15.45
N THR A 424 6.74 1.72 -15.89
CA THR A 424 6.39 2.36 -17.17
C THR A 424 5.35 3.47 -17.00
#